data_1e4688669c4cac79c668826262fed76a
#
_entry.id   1e4688669c4cac79c668826262fed76a
#
_cell.length_a   1.000
_cell.length_b   1.000
_cell.length_c   1.000
_cell.angle_alpha   90.00
_cell.angle_beta   90.00
_cell.angle_gamma   90.00
#
_symmetry.space_group_name_H-M   'P 1'
#
loop_
_entity.id
_entity.type
_entity.pdbx_description
1 polymer ?
#
loop_
_entity_poly.entity_id
_entity_poly.type
_entity_poly.pdbx_seq_one_letter_code
_entity_poly.pdbx_strand_id
1 'polypeptide(L)'
;MKWTEGIDKLGIGLYILLCIFAIANIYSVDEGLGKKQLIFFGISLFVGVIIFFSRSKFFENMSGIIYIGGVLLLIGLFPFGKEILGQKNWYKFGSFTMQPVEFAKIGVALMLANYVSGSEFNLKNRKSLLTTLAIVGIPAVVVLAIPDVGSLLVFTAFFIALYREGLSGWLFGIGFLFASVFLISLAVNPLYVAIAIVIIAAILIFLNFYKMSWDVITISSIAGSIILLCGLAFATPFVLEKMPKHQRERIEVLYKGEKAFRDTSGYNLLYSKTAIGSGGMWGKGYREGSVTQGKFVPEQETDYIFCTVGEEWGFVGSAILVLCYMVFIGRIYYLAEQQKSSFNRVFGYSFASILLMHFSINLGMVMGLFPTVGIPLPYFSYGGSSLLAFSMMTFIFFKLNYADKNSLV
;
A
#
# COMPACT_ATOMS: atom_id res chain seq x y z
N MET A 1 16.20 -19.12 -30.87
CA MET A 1 15.37 -18.14 -30.14
C MET A 1 16.26 -17.34 -29.20
N LYS A 2 16.38 -16.03 -29.37
CA LYS A 2 17.21 -15.21 -28.46
C LYS A 2 16.48 -15.12 -27.11
N TRP A 3 17.08 -15.62 -26.05
CA TRP A 3 16.55 -15.62 -24.67
C TRP A 3 16.10 -14.23 -24.18
N THR A 4 16.50 -13.18 -24.86
CA THR A 4 16.19 -11.78 -24.54
C THR A 4 14.91 -11.26 -25.23
N GLU A 5 14.32 -12.02 -26.17
CA GLU A 5 13.08 -11.67 -26.85
C GLU A 5 11.91 -12.04 -25.92
N GLY A 6 11.17 -11.05 -25.45
CA GLY A 6 10.06 -11.23 -24.48
C GLY A 6 10.32 -10.68 -23.07
N ILE A 7 11.59 -10.43 -22.71
CA ILE A 7 11.92 -9.78 -21.42
C ILE A 7 11.56 -8.29 -21.48
N ASP A 8 10.84 -7.79 -20.49
CA ASP A 8 10.54 -6.36 -20.38
C ASP A 8 11.74 -5.57 -19.85
N LYS A 9 12.59 -5.10 -20.75
CA LYS A 9 13.83 -4.38 -20.43
C LYS A 9 13.55 -3.06 -19.69
N LEU A 10 12.45 -2.37 -20.05
CA LEU A 10 12.09 -1.11 -19.42
C LEU A 10 11.71 -1.31 -17.94
N GLY A 11 10.85 -2.27 -17.63
CA GLY A 11 10.43 -2.54 -16.27
C GLY A 11 11.59 -3.02 -15.40
N ILE A 12 12.44 -3.93 -15.91
CA ILE A 12 13.63 -4.37 -15.17
C ILE A 12 14.61 -3.21 -14.97
N GLY A 13 14.82 -2.38 -16.00
CA GLY A 13 15.70 -1.21 -15.90
C GLY A 13 15.23 -0.21 -14.84
N LEU A 14 13.91 0.07 -14.78
CA LEU A 14 13.33 0.95 -13.76
C LEU A 14 13.44 0.36 -12.35
N TYR A 15 13.21 -0.95 -12.19
CA TYR A 15 13.42 -1.63 -10.91
C TYR A 15 14.86 -1.49 -10.41
N ILE A 16 15.84 -1.75 -11.28
CA ILE A 16 17.26 -1.63 -10.94
C ILE A 16 17.61 -0.17 -10.61
N LEU A 17 17.12 0.78 -11.42
CA LEU A 17 17.34 2.21 -11.20
C LEU A 17 16.80 2.68 -9.84
N LEU A 18 15.58 2.28 -9.48
CA LEU A 18 14.99 2.58 -8.17
C LEU A 18 15.82 2.01 -7.03
N CYS A 19 16.28 0.75 -7.15
CA CYS A 19 17.10 0.12 -6.12
C CYS A 19 18.48 0.79 -5.99
N ILE A 20 19.14 1.16 -7.09
CA ILE A 20 20.45 1.84 -7.07
C ILE A 20 20.30 3.24 -6.45
N PHE A 21 19.28 3.98 -6.84
CA PHE A 21 19.01 5.31 -6.27
C PHE A 21 18.70 5.21 -4.76
N ALA A 22 17.92 4.21 -4.36
CA ALA A 22 17.65 3.92 -2.95
C ALA A 22 18.93 3.65 -2.15
N ILE A 23 19.80 2.78 -2.66
CA ILE A 23 21.08 2.44 -2.01
C ILE A 23 21.94 3.70 -1.86
N ALA A 24 22.06 4.52 -2.90
CA ALA A 24 22.79 5.77 -2.83
C ALA A 24 22.20 6.74 -1.78
N ASN A 25 20.87 6.87 -1.75
CA ASN A 25 20.19 7.74 -0.81
C ASN A 25 20.27 7.25 0.65
N ILE A 26 20.16 5.94 0.90
CA ILE A 26 20.34 5.35 2.24
C ILE A 26 21.81 5.47 2.66
N TYR A 27 22.75 5.29 1.74
CA TYR A 27 24.19 5.46 2.00
C TYR A 27 24.55 6.90 2.36
N SER A 28 23.80 7.88 1.84
CA SER A 28 23.92 9.28 2.24
C SER A 28 23.59 9.49 3.71
N VAL A 29 22.52 8.86 4.20
CA VAL A 29 22.03 8.97 5.57
C VAL A 29 22.90 8.19 6.54
N ASP A 30 23.24 6.94 6.20
CA ASP A 30 24.04 6.04 7.02
C ASP A 30 24.78 5.03 6.15
N GLU A 31 26.11 5.08 6.17
CA GLU A 31 26.96 4.18 5.37
C GLU A 31 26.78 2.70 5.73
N GLY A 32 26.56 2.40 7.02
CA GLY A 32 26.36 1.04 7.49
C GLY A 32 25.07 0.43 6.96
N LEU A 33 23.99 1.22 6.98
CA LEU A 33 22.68 0.82 6.44
C LEU A 33 22.74 0.72 4.92
N GLY A 34 23.42 1.65 4.24
CA GLY A 34 23.61 1.59 2.80
C GLY A 34 24.34 0.33 2.34
N LYS A 35 25.42 -0.08 3.05
CA LYS A 35 26.14 -1.35 2.80
C LYS A 35 25.22 -2.56 3.01
N LYS A 36 24.41 -2.58 4.06
CA LYS A 36 23.44 -3.66 4.32
C LYS A 36 22.36 -3.71 3.21
N GLN A 37 21.85 -2.55 2.79
CA GLN A 37 20.86 -2.48 1.69
C GLN A 37 21.43 -3.03 0.38
N LEU A 38 22.70 -2.78 0.07
CA LEU A 38 23.39 -3.35 -1.09
C LEU A 38 23.44 -4.89 -1.00
N ILE A 39 23.73 -5.44 0.18
CA ILE A 39 23.71 -6.89 0.41
C ILE A 39 22.31 -7.46 0.20
N PHE A 40 21.28 -6.81 0.77
CA PHE A 40 19.88 -7.22 0.60
C PHE A 40 19.44 -7.14 -0.85
N PHE A 41 19.89 -6.14 -1.61
CA PHE A 41 19.66 -6.05 -3.04
C PHE A 41 20.30 -7.21 -3.80
N GLY A 42 21.55 -7.57 -3.48
CA GLY A 42 22.23 -8.73 -4.06
C GLY A 42 21.48 -10.05 -3.80
N ILE A 43 20.99 -10.25 -2.55
CA ILE A 43 20.17 -11.41 -2.19
C ILE A 43 18.85 -11.38 -2.97
N SER A 44 18.20 -10.22 -3.08
CA SER A 44 16.94 -10.06 -3.80
C SER A 44 17.08 -10.36 -5.29
N LEU A 45 18.19 -9.93 -5.90
CA LEU A 45 18.51 -10.28 -7.29
C LEU A 45 18.76 -11.77 -7.47
N PHE A 46 19.51 -12.39 -6.56
CA PHE A 46 19.76 -13.83 -6.61
C PHE A 46 18.46 -14.64 -6.52
N VAL A 47 17.58 -14.33 -5.55
CA VAL A 47 16.27 -14.96 -5.43
C VAL A 47 15.42 -14.66 -6.66
N GLY A 48 15.47 -13.43 -7.18
CA GLY A 48 14.76 -13.03 -8.39
C GLY A 48 15.20 -13.84 -9.63
N VAL A 49 16.48 -14.10 -9.79
CA VAL A 49 17.01 -14.97 -10.86
C VAL A 49 16.46 -16.40 -10.71
N ILE A 50 16.44 -16.97 -9.51
CA ILE A 50 15.86 -18.31 -9.25
C ILE A 50 14.37 -18.33 -9.65
N ILE A 51 13.61 -17.31 -9.25
CA ILE A 51 12.20 -17.14 -9.61
C ILE A 51 12.02 -17.08 -11.11
N PHE A 52 12.86 -16.31 -11.81
CA PHE A 52 12.75 -16.14 -13.26
C PHE A 52 13.02 -17.43 -14.03
N PHE A 53 13.93 -18.29 -13.55
CA PHE A 53 14.20 -19.60 -14.15
C PHE A 53 13.22 -20.70 -13.72
N SER A 54 12.35 -20.46 -12.73
CA SER A 54 11.32 -21.42 -12.34
C SER A 54 10.22 -21.53 -13.43
N ARG A 55 9.41 -22.59 -13.37
CA ARG A 55 8.26 -22.76 -14.28
C ARG A 55 7.12 -21.83 -13.89
N SER A 56 6.49 -21.14 -14.85
CA SER A 56 5.34 -20.24 -14.57
C SER A 56 4.18 -20.96 -13.85
N LYS A 57 3.88 -22.21 -14.24
CA LYS A 57 2.85 -23.05 -13.60
C LYS A 57 3.15 -23.38 -12.12
N PHE A 58 4.40 -23.23 -11.68
CA PHE A 58 4.75 -23.42 -10.28
C PHE A 58 4.00 -22.45 -9.37
N PHE A 59 3.91 -21.18 -9.77
CA PHE A 59 3.23 -20.14 -8.96
C PHE A 59 1.72 -20.39 -8.89
N GLU A 60 1.11 -20.85 -9.97
CA GLU A 60 -0.30 -21.22 -10.03
C GLU A 60 -0.57 -22.41 -9.10
N ASN A 61 0.18 -23.50 -9.25
CA ASN A 61 0.01 -24.72 -8.45
C ASN A 61 0.32 -24.54 -6.95
N MET A 62 1.27 -23.65 -6.62
CA MET A 62 1.69 -23.40 -5.23
C MET A 62 0.95 -22.24 -4.57
N SER A 63 0.06 -21.57 -5.28
CA SER A 63 -0.65 -20.38 -4.77
C SER A 63 -1.34 -20.61 -3.42
N GLY A 64 -2.03 -21.75 -3.26
CA GLY A 64 -2.70 -22.13 -2.02
C GLY A 64 -1.73 -22.38 -0.86
N ILE A 65 -0.61 -23.06 -1.12
CA ILE A 65 0.41 -23.34 -0.10
C ILE A 65 1.09 -22.04 0.33
N ILE A 66 1.44 -21.18 -0.63
CA ILE A 66 2.08 -19.88 -0.33
C ILE A 66 1.11 -18.98 0.45
N TYR A 67 -0.18 -18.99 0.10
CA TYR A 67 -1.22 -18.26 0.84
C TYR A 67 -1.35 -18.75 2.29
N ILE A 68 -1.52 -20.06 2.48
CA ILE A 68 -1.65 -20.64 3.82
C ILE A 68 -0.38 -20.37 4.63
N GLY A 69 0.80 -20.53 4.03
CA GLY A 69 2.08 -20.20 4.68
C GLY A 69 2.15 -18.74 5.11
N GLY A 70 1.71 -17.80 4.27
CA GLY A 70 1.63 -16.37 4.60
C GLY A 70 0.68 -16.09 5.77
N VAL A 71 -0.51 -16.70 5.77
CA VAL A 71 -1.48 -16.57 6.88
C VAL A 71 -0.93 -17.16 8.18
N LEU A 72 -0.29 -18.32 8.11
CA LEU A 72 0.34 -18.96 9.29
C LEU A 72 1.48 -18.11 9.84
N LEU A 73 2.29 -17.48 8.99
CA LEU A 73 3.33 -16.54 9.40
C LEU A 73 2.72 -15.31 10.10
N LEU A 74 1.57 -14.80 9.64
CA LEU A 74 0.87 -13.70 10.31
C LEU A 74 0.33 -14.14 11.68
N ILE A 75 -0.33 -15.29 11.76
CA ILE A 75 -0.86 -15.83 13.02
C ILE A 75 0.28 -16.10 14.02
N GLY A 76 1.42 -16.59 13.55
CA GLY A 76 2.59 -16.84 14.36
C GLY A 76 3.20 -15.58 15.01
N LEU A 77 2.84 -14.37 14.58
CA LEU A 77 3.25 -13.13 15.25
C LEU A 77 2.66 -13.00 16.67
N PHE A 78 1.50 -13.58 16.96
CA PHE A 78 0.92 -13.53 18.30
C PHE A 78 1.84 -14.19 19.36
N PRO A 79 2.32 -15.44 19.17
CA PRO A 79 3.23 -16.08 20.13
C PRO A 79 4.70 -15.68 19.94
N PHE A 80 5.19 -15.48 18.70
CA PHE A 80 6.62 -15.36 18.40
C PHE A 80 7.06 -13.96 17.94
N GLY A 81 6.13 -13.04 17.71
CA GLY A 81 6.44 -11.68 17.25
C GLY A 81 7.25 -10.91 18.28
N LYS A 82 8.23 -10.13 17.81
CA LYS A 82 8.98 -9.16 18.61
C LYS A 82 8.33 -7.79 18.50
N GLU A 83 8.24 -7.10 19.63
CA GLU A 83 7.81 -5.73 19.69
C GLU A 83 8.95 -4.81 19.30
N ILE A 84 8.75 -4.01 18.25
CA ILE A 84 9.67 -2.98 17.77
C ILE A 84 8.84 -1.71 17.62
N LEU A 85 9.26 -0.61 18.26
CA LEU A 85 8.56 0.69 18.25
C LEU A 85 7.07 0.58 18.65
N GLY A 86 6.77 -0.28 19.63
CA GLY A 86 5.40 -0.48 20.13
C GLY A 86 4.49 -1.32 19.24
N GLN A 87 5.04 -1.96 18.19
CA GLN A 87 4.30 -2.83 17.27
C GLN A 87 4.91 -4.23 17.24
N LYS A 88 4.05 -5.27 17.33
CA LYS A 88 4.46 -6.69 17.35
C LYS A 88 4.39 -7.30 15.94
N ASN A 89 4.99 -6.63 14.94
CA ASN A 89 4.83 -6.94 13.51
C ASN A 89 6.05 -7.67 12.91
N TRP A 90 7.06 -8.00 13.72
CA TRP A 90 8.36 -8.46 13.23
C TRP A 90 8.76 -9.80 13.84
N TYR A 91 9.35 -10.66 13.02
CA TYR A 91 10.24 -11.71 13.49
C TYR A 91 11.67 -11.22 13.50
N LYS A 92 12.41 -11.53 14.55
CA LYS A 92 13.83 -11.15 14.68
C LYS A 92 14.70 -12.39 14.75
N PHE A 93 15.57 -12.55 13.75
CA PHE A 93 16.54 -13.62 13.64
C PHE A 93 17.96 -13.02 13.70
N GLY A 94 18.51 -12.89 14.89
CA GLY A 94 19.78 -12.19 15.09
C GLY A 94 19.71 -10.72 14.68
N SER A 95 20.47 -10.34 13.66
CA SER A 95 20.48 -8.98 13.08
C SER A 95 19.46 -8.79 11.96
N PHE A 96 18.80 -9.85 11.48
CA PHE A 96 17.80 -9.81 10.43
C PHE A 96 16.40 -9.71 11.03
N THR A 97 15.61 -8.78 10.53
CA THR A 97 14.19 -8.62 10.87
C THR A 97 13.33 -8.92 9.65
N MET A 98 12.28 -9.69 9.84
CA MET A 98 11.33 -10.05 8.80
C MET A 98 9.92 -9.60 9.18
N GLN A 99 9.27 -8.89 8.27
CA GLN A 99 7.87 -8.49 8.40
C GLN A 99 6.99 -9.47 7.61
N PRO A 100 6.25 -10.37 8.27
CA PRO A 100 5.47 -11.42 7.60
C PRO A 100 4.41 -10.91 6.63
N VAL A 101 3.84 -9.72 6.90
CA VAL A 101 2.78 -9.14 6.06
C VAL A 101 3.26 -8.90 4.63
N GLU A 102 4.55 -8.58 4.43
CA GLU A 102 5.12 -8.38 3.09
C GLU A 102 5.04 -9.66 2.25
N PHE A 103 5.31 -10.81 2.85
CA PHE A 103 5.20 -12.13 2.21
C PHE A 103 3.76 -12.60 2.10
N ALA A 104 2.91 -12.30 3.09
CA ALA A 104 1.49 -12.64 3.03
C ALA A 104 0.78 -11.97 1.83
N LYS A 105 1.15 -10.72 1.48
CA LYS A 105 0.63 -10.04 0.29
C LYS A 105 0.93 -10.80 -1.00
N ILE A 106 2.10 -11.44 -1.11
CA ILE A 106 2.44 -12.31 -2.26
C ILE A 106 1.45 -13.49 -2.32
N GLY A 107 1.24 -14.15 -1.18
CA GLY A 107 0.31 -15.28 -1.09
C GLY A 107 -1.12 -14.90 -1.46
N VAL A 108 -1.59 -13.75 -0.98
CA VAL A 108 -2.92 -13.24 -1.31
C VAL A 108 -3.04 -12.93 -2.81
N ALA A 109 -2.03 -12.26 -3.40
CA ALA A 109 -2.02 -11.94 -4.84
C ALA A 109 -2.06 -13.21 -5.70
N LEU A 110 -1.27 -14.24 -5.35
CA LEU A 110 -1.25 -15.52 -6.08
C LEU A 110 -2.55 -16.31 -5.89
N MET A 111 -3.06 -16.39 -4.66
CA MET A 111 -4.29 -17.12 -4.37
C MET A 111 -5.51 -16.47 -5.02
N LEU A 112 -5.57 -15.13 -4.98
CA LEU A 112 -6.62 -14.36 -5.64
C LEU A 112 -6.57 -14.59 -7.16
N ALA A 113 -5.38 -14.51 -7.77
CA ALA A 113 -5.17 -14.76 -9.19
C ALA A 113 -5.60 -16.19 -9.58
N ASN A 114 -5.25 -17.18 -8.78
CA ASN A 114 -5.64 -18.58 -9.02
C ASN A 114 -7.15 -18.77 -8.92
N TYR A 115 -7.79 -18.23 -7.89
CA TYR A 115 -9.23 -18.35 -7.72
C TYR A 115 -10.01 -17.67 -8.84
N VAL A 116 -9.60 -16.45 -9.22
CA VAL A 116 -10.25 -15.67 -10.30
C VAL A 116 -10.04 -16.30 -11.69
N SER A 117 -8.94 -17.02 -11.90
CA SER A 117 -8.68 -17.71 -13.18
C SER A 117 -9.50 -19.00 -13.36
N GLY A 118 -10.20 -19.48 -12.34
CA GLY A 118 -11.02 -20.67 -12.39
C GLY A 118 -12.22 -20.50 -13.35
N SER A 119 -12.59 -21.57 -14.06
CA SER A 119 -13.66 -21.57 -15.07
C SER A 119 -15.05 -21.21 -14.51
N GLU A 120 -15.31 -21.46 -13.24
CA GLU A 120 -16.60 -21.18 -12.58
C GLU A 120 -16.64 -19.79 -11.91
N PHE A 121 -15.58 -19.00 -12.03
CA PHE A 121 -15.51 -17.70 -11.38
C PHE A 121 -16.49 -16.71 -11.97
N ASN A 122 -17.33 -16.14 -11.11
CA ASN A 122 -18.25 -15.05 -11.49
C ASN A 122 -18.59 -14.22 -10.24
N LEU A 123 -18.16 -12.97 -10.20
CA LEU A 123 -18.41 -12.05 -9.07
C LEU A 123 -19.90 -11.73 -8.83
N LYS A 124 -20.78 -11.99 -9.79
CA LYS A 124 -22.23 -11.89 -9.60
C LYS A 124 -22.77 -13.03 -8.72
N ASN A 125 -22.04 -14.14 -8.63
CA ASN A 125 -22.39 -15.25 -7.76
C ASN A 125 -21.95 -14.93 -6.34
N ARG A 126 -22.88 -15.01 -5.36
CA ARG A 126 -22.60 -14.75 -3.93
C ARG A 126 -21.47 -15.61 -3.37
N LYS A 127 -21.42 -16.89 -3.77
CA LYS A 127 -20.34 -17.81 -3.32
C LYS A 127 -18.98 -17.31 -3.81
N SER A 128 -18.84 -16.96 -5.08
CA SER A 128 -17.58 -16.45 -5.63
C SER A 128 -17.16 -15.14 -4.97
N LEU A 129 -18.10 -14.22 -4.77
CA LEU A 129 -17.85 -12.95 -4.10
C LEU A 129 -17.38 -13.18 -2.66
N LEU A 130 -18.08 -14.00 -1.88
CA LEU A 130 -17.71 -14.28 -0.49
C LEU A 130 -16.36 -14.97 -0.38
N THR A 131 -16.06 -15.94 -1.27
CA THR A 131 -14.73 -16.60 -1.29
C THR A 131 -13.62 -15.61 -1.62
N THR A 132 -13.83 -14.74 -2.61
CA THR A 132 -12.89 -13.69 -2.98
C THR A 132 -12.62 -12.72 -1.81
N LEU A 133 -13.70 -12.28 -1.15
CA LEU A 133 -13.59 -11.43 0.04
C LEU A 133 -12.92 -12.15 1.19
N ALA A 134 -13.12 -13.47 1.37
CA ALA A 134 -12.44 -14.26 2.38
C ALA A 134 -10.94 -14.39 2.12
N ILE A 135 -10.52 -14.60 0.85
CA ILE A 135 -9.10 -14.68 0.48
C ILE A 135 -8.35 -13.40 0.89
N VAL A 136 -8.93 -12.23 0.68
CA VAL A 136 -8.33 -10.96 1.09
C VAL A 136 -8.59 -10.66 2.57
N GLY A 137 -9.78 -10.96 3.06
CA GLY A 137 -10.27 -10.58 4.38
C GLY A 137 -9.63 -11.36 5.52
N ILE A 138 -9.35 -12.65 5.35
CA ILE A 138 -8.74 -13.47 6.42
C ILE A 138 -7.37 -12.89 6.84
N PRO A 139 -6.41 -12.66 5.95
CA PRO A 139 -5.15 -12.02 6.34
C PRO A 139 -5.35 -10.59 6.86
N ALA A 140 -6.28 -9.82 6.27
CA ALA A 140 -6.56 -8.46 6.70
C ALA A 140 -7.09 -8.40 8.15
N VAL A 141 -7.96 -9.35 8.55
CA VAL A 141 -8.45 -9.46 9.94
C VAL A 141 -7.31 -9.81 10.91
N VAL A 142 -6.39 -10.71 10.50
CA VAL A 142 -5.22 -11.03 11.33
C VAL A 142 -4.31 -9.80 11.48
N VAL A 143 -4.08 -9.04 10.41
CA VAL A 143 -3.29 -7.79 10.43
C VAL A 143 -3.97 -6.73 11.31
N LEU A 144 -5.30 -6.62 11.27
CA LEU A 144 -6.07 -5.73 12.14
C LEU A 144 -5.91 -6.11 13.62
N ALA A 145 -5.90 -7.41 13.93
CA ALA A 145 -5.70 -7.90 15.29
C ALA A 145 -4.27 -7.67 15.85
N ILE A 146 -3.30 -7.42 14.96
CA ILE A 146 -1.90 -7.06 15.29
C ILE A 146 -1.71 -5.53 15.40
N PRO A 147 -2.72 -4.71 15.39
CA PRO A 147 -2.94 -3.29 15.10
C PRO A 147 -1.95 -2.63 14.09
N ASP A 148 -1.72 -3.29 12.96
CA ASP A 148 -0.95 -2.73 11.83
C ASP A 148 -1.88 -2.05 10.81
N VAL A 149 -2.31 -0.83 11.14
CA VAL A 149 -3.22 -0.05 10.30
C VAL A 149 -2.62 0.27 8.93
N GLY A 150 -1.31 0.47 8.87
CA GLY A 150 -0.61 0.75 7.62
C GLY A 150 -0.74 -0.40 6.64
N SER A 151 -0.33 -1.59 7.04
CA SER A 151 -0.44 -2.78 6.22
C SER A 151 -1.89 -3.11 5.86
N LEU A 152 -2.84 -2.88 6.77
CA LEU A 152 -4.28 -3.07 6.51
C LEU A 152 -4.77 -2.20 5.35
N LEU A 153 -4.36 -0.93 5.30
CA LEU A 153 -4.70 -0.02 4.20
C LEU A 153 -4.19 -0.55 2.85
N VAL A 154 -3.02 -1.18 2.83
CA VAL A 154 -2.47 -1.77 1.58
C VAL A 154 -3.33 -2.93 1.07
N PHE A 155 -4.02 -3.68 1.93
CA PHE A 155 -4.93 -4.74 1.47
C PHE A 155 -6.10 -4.21 0.63
N THR A 156 -6.44 -2.93 0.74
CA THR A 156 -7.44 -2.31 -0.14
C THR A 156 -7.00 -2.28 -1.61
N ALA A 157 -5.69 -2.42 -1.90
CA ALA A 157 -5.15 -2.56 -3.25
C ALA A 157 -5.80 -3.71 -4.04
N PHE A 158 -6.14 -4.82 -3.37
CA PHE A 158 -6.76 -5.96 -4.03
C PHE A 158 -8.14 -5.66 -4.62
N PHE A 159 -8.87 -4.68 -4.07
CA PHE A 159 -10.14 -4.24 -4.65
C PHE A 159 -9.95 -3.62 -6.04
N ILE A 160 -8.82 -2.97 -6.34
CA ILE A 160 -8.52 -2.43 -7.68
C ILE A 160 -8.38 -3.57 -8.69
N ALA A 161 -7.68 -4.66 -8.32
CA ALA A 161 -7.58 -5.84 -9.16
C ALA A 161 -8.94 -6.51 -9.38
N LEU A 162 -9.76 -6.61 -8.34
CA LEU A 162 -11.11 -7.16 -8.42
C LEU A 162 -12.06 -6.29 -9.24
N TYR A 163 -11.92 -4.97 -9.19
CA TYR A 163 -12.68 -4.05 -10.04
C TYR A 163 -12.44 -4.33 -11.51
N ARG A 164 -11.19 -4.58 -11.91
CA ARG A 164 -10.86 -4.97 -13.28
C ARG A 164 -11.54 -6.28 -13.69
N GLU A 165 -11.77 -7.21 -12.77
CA GLU A 165 -12.43 -8.50 -13.00
C GLU A 165 -13.95 -8.45 -12.81
N GLY A 166 -14.54 -7.25 -12.69
CA GLY A 166 -15.98 -7.05 -12.68
C GLY A 166 -16.60 -6.77 -11.32
N LEU A 167 -15.80 -6.47 -10.28
CA LEU A 167 -16.34 -5.97 -9.03
C LEU A 167 -16.98 -4.60 -9.26
N SER A 168 -18.15 -4.40 -8.69
CA SER A 168 -18.89 -3.14 -8.88
C SER A 168 -18.10 -1.92 -8.37
N GLY A 169 -17.99 -0.88 -9.20
CA GLY A 169 -17.37 0.40 -8.83
C GLY A 169 -18.06 1.12 -7.67
N TRP A 170 -19.29 0.76 -7.36
CA TRP A 170 -20.03 1.28 -6.19
C TRP A 170 -19.29 1.06 -4.87
N LEU A 171 -18.55 -0.04 -4.73
CA LEU A 171 -17.76 -0.32 -3.52
C LEU A 171 -16.69 0.73 -3.26
N PHE A 172 -16.05 1.25 -4.32
CA PHE A 172 -15.11 2.36 -4.20
C PHE A 172 -15.82 3.66 -3.81
N GLY A 173 -16.98 3.93 -4.43
CA GLY A 173 -17.80 5.10 -4.07
C GLY A 173 -18.24 5.08 -2.61
N ILE A 174 -18.70 3.94 -2.14
CA ILE A 174 -19.07 3.73 -0.73
C ILE A 174 -17.85 3.90 0.17
N GLY A 175 -16.72 3.24 -0.14
CA GLY A 175 -15.48 3.37 0.65
C GLY A 175 -14.99 4.82 0.73
N PHE A 176 -15.01 5.53 -0.40
CA PHE A 176 -14.65 6.95 -0.46
C PHE A 176 -15.61 7.82 0.37
N LEU A 177 -16.92 7.56 0.30
CA LEU A 177 -17.93 8.28 1.06
C LEU A 177 -17.72 8.08 2.58
N PHE A 178 -17.51 6.83 3.01
CA PHE A 178 -17.21 6.53 4.42
C PHE A 178 -15.94 7.21 4.89
N ALA A 179 -14.86 7.12 4.12
CA ALA A 179 -13.60 7.79 4.43
C ALA A 179 -13.77 9.32 4.52
N SER A 180 -14.53 9.91 3.58
CA SER A 180 -14.81 11.35 3.59
C SER A 180 -15.61 11.78 4.82
N VAL A 181 -16.70 11.07 5.16
CA VAL A 181 -17.48 11.35 6.35
C VAL A 181 -16.64 11.22 7.61
N PHE A 182 -15.83 10.16 7.71
CA PHE A 182 -14.90 9.97 8.82
C PHE A 182 -13.93 11.14 8.96
N LEU A 183 -13.21 11.50 7.88
CA LEU A 183 -12.23 12.60 7.90
C LEU A 183 -12.84 13.95 8.22
N ILE A 184 -14.02 14.26 7.65
CA ILE A 184 -14.71 15.52 7.93
C ILE A 184 -15.18 15.56 9.39
N SER A 185 -15.67 14.43 9.93
CA SER A 185 -16.13 14.33 11.32
C SER A 185 -15.01 14.43 12.36
N LEU A 186 -13.73 14.30 11.94
CA LEU A 186 -12.57 14.58 12.80
C LEU A 186 -12.37 16.09 13.03
N ALA A 187 -12.63 16.90 11.98
CA ALA A 187 -12.34 18.32 11.98
C ALA A 187 -13.56 19.21 12.30
N VAL A 188 -14.78 18.69 12.05
CA VAL A 188 -16.04 19.44 12.15
C VAL A 188 -16.95 18.77 13.17
N ASN A 189 -17.74 19.56 13.90
CA ASN A 189 -18.72 19.02 14.87
C ASN A 189 -19.66 18.01 14.18
N PRO A 190 -19.81 16.79 14.72
CA PRO A 190 -20.63 15.72 14.13
C PRO A 190 -22.07 16.14 13.79
N LEU A 191 -22.64 17.07 14.56
CA LEU A 191 -23.98 17.58 14.29
C LEU A 191 -24.07 18.29 12.93
N TYR A 192 -23.09 19.14 12.59
CA TYR A 192 -23.06 19.82 11.29
C TYR A 192 -22.85 18.83 10.14
N VAL A 193 -22.01 17.81 10.36
CA VAL A 193 -21.81 16.74 9.38
C VAL A 193 -23.08 15.95 9.14
N ALA A 194 -23.82 15.59 10.21
CA ALA A 194 -25.10 14.89 10.11
C ALA A 194 -26.15 15.75 9.39
N ILE A 195 -26.24 17.05 9.69
CA ILE A 195 -27.14 17.98 9.01
C ILE A 195 -26.78 18.04 7.51
N ALA A 196 -25.49 18.14 7.17
CA ALA A 196 -25.06 18.14 5.77
C ALA A 196 -25.41 16.85 5.03
N ILE A 197 -25.25 15.68 5.67
CA ILE A 197 -25.65 14.38 5.12
C ILE A 197 -27.15 14.37 4.82
N VAL A 198 -27.98 14.82 5.74
CA VAL A 198 -29.45 14.85 5.56
C VAL A 198 -29.83 15.82 4.45
N ILE A 199 -29.24 17.02 4.40
CA ILE A 199 -29.51 17.99 3.34
C ILE A 199 -29.11 17.46 1.96
N ILE A 200 -27.90 16.87 1.84
CA ILE A 200 -27.43 16.28 0.59
C ILE A 200 -28.35 15.14 0.15
N ALA A 201 -28.75 14.27 1.08
CA ALA A 201 -29.71 13.19 0.80
C ALA A 201 -31.05 13.73 0.33
N ALA A 202 -31.60 14.77 0.99
CA ALA A 202 -32.86 15.40 0.60
C ALA A 202 -32.77 16.02 -0.80
N ILE A 203 -31.66 16.69 -1.14
CA ILE A 203 -31.41 17.24 -2.48
C ILE A 203 -31.36 16.11 -3.52
N LEU A 204 -30.61 15.03 -3.26
CA LEU A 204 -30.50 13.90 -4.18
C LEU A 204 -31.84 13.21 -4.38
N ILE A 205 -32.65 13.05 -3.34
CA ILE A 205 -34.00 12.51 -3.40
C ILE A 205 -34.87 13.44 -4.28
N PHE A 206 -34.84 14.74 -4.03
CA PHE A 206 -35.62 15.72 -4.80
C PHE A 206 -35.25 15.72 -6.28
N LEU A 207 -33.96 15.71 -6.63
CA LEU A 207 -33.49 15.70 -8.01
C LEU A 207 -33.83 14.40 -8.75
N ASN A 208 -33.98 13.30 -8.03
CA ASN A 208 -34.28 12.00 -8.62
C ASN A 208 -35.73 11.53 -8.32
N PHE A 209 -36.58 12.39 -7.78
CA PHE A 209 -37.92 12.03 -7.29
C PHE A 209 -38.74 11.25 -8.31
N TYR A 210 -38.76 11.68 -9.57
CA TYR A 210 -39.52 11.01 -10.63
C TYR A 210 -38.83 9.77 -11.23
N LYS A 211 -37.53 9.53 -10.91
CA LYS A 211 -36.77 8.39 -11.39
C LYS A 211 -36.69 7.25 -10.38
N MET A 212 -37.02 7.53 -9.13
CA MET A 212 -36.92 6.57 -8.03
C MET A 212 -38.17 5.73 -7.92
N SER A 213 -38.00 4.44 -7.67
CA SER A 213 -39.07 3.59 -7.18
C SER A 213 -39.30 3.88 -5.70
N TRP A 214 -40.56 4.13 -5.33
CA TRP A 214 -40.95 4.42 -3.94
C TRP A 214 -41.42 3.16 -3.23
N ASP A 215 -40.71 2.06 -3.46
CA ASP A 215 -40.95 0.79 -2.78
C ASP A 215 -40.24 0.76 -1.40
N VAL A 216 -40.69 -0.16 -0.54
CA VAL A 216 -40.18 -0.30 0.82
C VAL A 216 -38.69 -0.55 0.85
N ILE A 217 -38.15 -1.27 -0.14
CA ILE A 217 -36.73 -1.60 -0.24
C ILE A 217 -35.90 -0.33 -0.49
N THR A 218 -36.31 0.50 -1.45
CA THR A 218 -35.62 1.77 -1.78
C THR A 218 -35.68 2.74 -0.60
N ILE A 219 -36.83 2.91 0.01
CA ILE A 219 -36.99 3.81 1.17
C ILE A 219 -36.14 3.33 2.36
N SER A 220 -36.20 2.03 2.68
CA SER A 220 -35.39 1.46 3.77
C SER A 220 -33.88 1.53 3.51
N SER A 221 -33.45 1.36 2.27
CA SER A 221 -32.05 1.48 1.88
C SER A 221 -31.52 2.91 2.03
N ILE A 222 -32.31 3.91 1.63
CA ILE A 222 -31.96 5.33 1.78
C ILE A 222 -31.92 5.69 3.27
N ALA A 223 -32.96 5.37 4.02
CA ALA A 223 -33.02 5.65 5.45
C ALA A 223 -31.87 4.95 6.19
N GLY A 224 -31.61 3.67 5.88
CA GLY A 224 -30.49 2.92 6.44
C GLY A 224 -29.14 3.55 6.14
N SER A 225 -28.91 4.03 4.89
CA SER A 225 -27.70 4.71 4.50
C SER A 225 -27.49 6.03 5.25
N ILE A 226 -28.53 6.84 5.40
CA ILE A 226 -28.48 8.09 6.18
C ILE A 226 -28.16 7.79 7.65
N ILE A 227 -28.86 6.84 8.26
CA ILE A 227 -28.63 6.45 9.66
C ILE A 227 -27.19 5.96 9.84
N LEU A 228 -26.68 5.14 8.92
CA LEU A 228 -25.32 4.61 8.98
C LEU A 228 -24.27 5.71 8.89
N LEU A 229 -24.42 6.66 7.95
CA LEU A 229 -23.47 7.77 7.77
C LEU A 229 -23.53 8.77 8.94
N CYS A 230 -24.73 9.10 9.43
CA CYS A 230 -24.87 9.92 10.62
C CYS A 230 -24.30 9.21 11.86
N GLY A 231 -24.57 7.90 12.00
CA GLY A 231 -23.99 7.07 13.06
C GLY A 231 -22.46 7.08 13.00
N LEU A 232 -21.86 6.97 11.82
CA LEU A 232 -20.42 7.10 11.63
C LEU A 232 -19.90 8.47 12.08
N ALA A 233 -20.60 9.56 11.70
CA ALA A 233 -20.20 10.91 12.07
C ALA A 233 -20.15 11.08 13.60
N PHE A 234 -21.17 10.61 14.33
CA PHE A 234 -21.20 10.67 15.79
C PHE A 234 -20.26 9.66 16.47
N ALA A 235 -20.04 8.49 15.87
CA ALA A 235 -19.11 7.49 16.40
C ALA A 235 -17.65 7.93 16.30
N THR A 236 -17.29 8.71 15.28
CA THR A 236 -15.91 9.11 15.01
C THR A 236 -15.21 9.75 16.21
N PRO A 237 -15.69 10.82 16.85
CA PRO A 237 -15.02 11.42 18.01
C PRO A 237 -14.98 10.46 19.20
N PHE A 238 -16.01 9.66 19.44
CA PHE A 238 -16.04 8.68 20.51
C PHE A 238 -15.00 7.56 20.31
N VAL A 239 -14.83 7.08 19.08
CA VAL A 239 -13.79 6.11 18.73
C VAL A 239 -12.41 6.73 18.93
N LEU A 240 -12.23 7.99 18.48
CA LEU A 240 -10.97 8.70 18.61
C LEU A 240 -10.55 8.89 20.09
N GLU A 241 -11.49 9.20 20.97
CA GLU A 241 -11.23 9.34 22.41
C GLU A 241 -10.81 8.02 23.08
N LYS A 242 -11.33 6.88 22.60
CA LYS A 242 -10.99 5.55 23.12
C LYS A 242 -9.69 4.98 22.55
N MET A 243 -9.14 5.59 21.51
CA MET A 243 -7.86 5.14 20.92
C MET A 243 -6.68 5.44 21.84
N PRO A 244 -5.63 4.62 21.81
CA PRO A 244 -4.36 4.92 22.48
C PRO A 244 -3.84 6.31 22.06
N LYS A 245 -3.31 7.08 23.02
CA LYS A 245 -2.90 8.48 22.84
C LYS A 245 -2.04 8.68 21.60
N HIS A 246 -1.04 7.81 21.38
CA HIS A 246 -0.12 7.90 20.24
C HIS A 246 -0.80 7.69 18.88
N GLN A 247 -1.83 6.84 18.78
CA GLN A 247 -2.59 6.64 17.55
C GLN A 247 -3.53 7.81 17.28
N ARG A 248 -4.18 8.32 18.32
CA ARG A 248 -5.04 9.49 18.25
C ARG A 248 -4.27 10.72 17.77
N GLU A 249 -3.11 10.99 18.35
CA GLU A 249 -2.28 12.14 17.97
C GLU A 249 -1.84 12.09 16.50
N ARG A 250 -1.53 10.90 15.95
CA ARG A 250 -1.20 10.74 14.52
C ARG A 250 -2.34 11.16 13.59
N ILE A 251 -3.58 10.95 14.01
CA ILE A 251 -4.77 11.41 13.27
C ILE A 251 -5.00 12.90 13.51
N GLU A 252 -4.88 13.36 14.75
CA GLU A 252 -5.10 14.75 15.13
C GLU A 252 -4.13 15.72 14.46
N VAL A 253 -2.89 15.30 14.19
CA VAL A 253 -1.88 16.09 13.46
C VAL A 253 -2.40 16.54 12.09
N LEU A 254 -3.25 15.75 11.41
CA LEU A 254 -3.76 16.09 10.08
C LEU A 254 -4.64 17.34 10.06
N TYR A 255 -5.44 17.57 11.10
CA TYR A 255 -6.38 18.69 11.14
C TYR A 255 -6.05 19.77 12.15
N LYS A 256 -5.26 19.45 13.19
CA LYS A 256 -4.75 20.44 14.17
C LYS A 256 -3.37 20.99 13.77
N GLY A 257 -2.72 20.36 12.81
CA GLY A 257 -1.38 20.70 12.32
C GLY A 257 -0.24 20.11 13.14
N GLU A 258 0.91 19.91 12.48
CA GLU A 258 2.11 19.33 13.07
C GLU A 258 2.70 20.15 14.22
N LYS A 259 2.52 21.47 14.19
CA LYS A 259 3.06 22.39 15.21
C LYS A 259 2.42 22.18 16.59
N ALA A 260 1.14 21.77 16.63
CA ALA A 260 0.44 21.49 17.87
C ALA A 260 0.95 20.24 18.58
N PHE A 261 1.64 19.36 17.85
CA PHE A 261 2.19 18.09 18.34
C PHE A 261 3.70 17.99 18.13
N ARG A 262 4.38 19.14 18.20
CA ARG A 262 5.83 19.27 17.92
C ARG A 262 6.70 18.32 18.75
N ASP A 263 6.31 18.05 19.99
CA ASP A 263 7.09 17.26 20.94
C ASP A 263 6.66 15.78 20.97
N THR A 264 5.72 15.39 20.10
CA THR A 264 5.15 14.04 20.04
C THR A 264 4.98 13.55 18.59
N SER A 265 3.79 13.12 18.20
CA SER A 265 3.49 12.50 16.91
C SER A 265 3.66 13.43 15.69
N GLY A 266 3.67 14.77 15.89
CA GLY A 266 3.90 15.74 14.83
C GLY A 266 5.38 16.02 14.53
N TYR A 267 6.29 15.57 15.39
CA TYR A 267 7.73 15.82 15.27
C TYR A 267 8.28 15.35 13.91
N ASN A 268 8.06 14.07 13.58
CA ASN A 268 8.56 13.48 12.35
C ASN A 268 8.03 14.21 11.10
N LEU A 269 6.74 14.55 11.10
CA LEU A 269 6.11 15.25 9.98
C LEU A 269 6.66 16.68 9.84
N LEU A 270 6.82 17.42 10.96
CA LEU A 270 7.35 18.78 10.95
C LEU A 270 8.76 18.82 10.35
N TYR A 271 9.65 17.96 10.82
CA TYR A 271 11.02 17.92 10.33
C TYR A 271 11.13 17.34 8.92
N SER A 272 10.29 16.38 8.55
CA SER A 272 10.19 15.88 7.18
C SER A 272 9.81 16.99 6.20
N LYS A 273 8.75 17.76 6.49
CA LYS A 273 8.33 18.90 5.67
C LYS A 273 9.39 20.00 5.63
N THR A 274 10.08 20.23 6.76
CA THR A 274 11.19 21.17 6.83
C THR A 274 12.36 20.73 5.95
N ALA A 275 12.74 19.46 5.98
CA ALA A 275 13.78 18.90 5.13
C ALA A 275 13.44 19.08 3.65
N ILE A 276 12.26 18.61 3.23
CA ILE A 276 11.80 18.73 1.83
C ILE A 276 11.79 20.18 1.38
N GLY A 277 11.20 21.08 2.19
CA GLY A 277 11.10 22.51 1.85
C GLY A 277 12.46 23.22 1.80
N SER A 278 13.45 22.75 2.56
CA SER A 278 14.79 23.33 2.59
C SER A 278 15.67 22.98 1.39
N GLY A 279 15.32 21.92 0.62
CA GLY A 279 16.08 21.48 -0.54
C GLY A 279 15.92 22.38 -1.79
N GLY A 280 14.87 23.20 -1.84
CA GLY A 280 14.63 24.07 -2.99
C GLY A 280 14.50 23.32 -4.32
N MET A 281 14.96 23.94 -5.43
CA MET A 281 14.81 23.35 -6.76
C MET A 281 15.82 22.22 -7.03
N TRP A 282 17.09 22.38 -6.63
CA TRP A 282 18.20 21.51 -7.00
C TRP A 282 18.74 20.66 -5.85
N GLY A 283 18.24 20.86 -4.64
CA GLY A 283 18.75 20.22 -3.43
C GLY A 283 19.96 20.94 -2.83
N LYS A 284 20.32 20.52 -1.63
CA LYS A 284 21.52 21.01 -0.94
C LYS A 284 22.81 20.32 -1.40
N GLY A 285 22.68 19.17 -2.07
CA GLY A 285 23.78 18.30 -2.45
C GLY A 285 23.81 16.99 -1.67
N TYR A 286 24.44 15.99 -2.27
CA TYR A 286 24.58 14.66 -1.69
C TYR A 286 25.39 14.72 -0.39
N ARG A 287 24.82 14.23 0.74
CA ARG A 287 25.37 14.29 2.10
C ARG A 287 25.49 15.71 2.68
N GLU A 288 24.84 16.70 2.08
CA GLU A 288 24.87 18.09 2.57
C GLU A 288 23.54 18.54 3.19
N GLY A 289 22.62 17.61 3.39
CA GLY A 289 21.32 17.88 4.02
C GLY A 289 21.48 18.16 5.51
N SER A 290 21.23 19.39 5.96
CA SER A 290 21.42 19.77 7.37
C SER A 290 20.42 19.09 8.31
N VAL A 291 19.19 18.84 7.86
CA VAL A 291 18.15 18.16 8.66
C VAL A 291 18.38 16.65 8.67
N THR A 292 18.65 16.07 7.51
CA THR A 292 18.82 14.63 7.34
C THR A 292 20.15 14.14 7.91
N GLN A 293 21.26 14.85 7.68
CA GLN A 293 22.57 14.53 8.29
C GLN A 293 22.56 14.74 9.80
N GLY A 294 21.82 15.74 10.29
CA GLY A 294 21.60 15.97 11.71
C GLY A 294 20.70 14.94 12.40
N LYS A 295 20.14 13.97 11.64
CA LYS A 295 19.22 12.92 12.13
C LYS A 295 18.02 13.49 12.90
N PHE A 296 17.52 14.66 12.47
CA PHE A 296 16.35 15.29 13.08
C PHE A 296 15.03 14.58 12.75
N VAL A 297 14.98 13.75 11.71
CA VAL A 297 13.80 12.95 11.36
C VAL A 297 14.02 11.51 11.82
N PRO A 298 13.39 11.04 12.92
CA PRO A 298 13.38 9.64 13.27
C PRO A 298 12.85 8.78 12.13
N GLU A 299 13.43 7.58 11.93
CA GLU A 299 13.04 6.64 10.86
C GLU A 299 13.16 7.25 9.44
N GLN A 300 14.06 8.20 9.24
CA GLN A 300 14.28 8.82 7.93
C GLN A 300 14.80 7.85 6.87
N GLU A 301 15.46 6.76 7.27
CA GLU A 301 15.95 5.71 6.38
C GLU A 301 14.86 4.70 5.97
N THR A 302 13.75 4.65 6.70
CA THR A 302 12.63 3.73 6.45
C THR A 302 11.41 4.46 5.93
N ASP A 303 10.52 4.90 6.82
CA ASP A 303 9.20 5.42 6.45
C ASP A 303 9.25 6.84 5.88
N TYR A 304 10.25 7.63 6.28
CA TYR A 304 10.43 9.02 5.87
C TYR A 304 11.54 9.25 4.85
N ILE A 305 12.01 8.19 4.15
CA ILE A 305 13.17 8.27 3.24
C ILE A 305 13.01 9.33 2.14
N PHE A 306 11.79 9.64 1.72
CA PHE A 306 11.53 10.68 0.72
C PHE A 306 11.97 12.08 1.18
N CYS A 307 12.01 12.36 2.49
CA CYS A 307 12.48 13.66 2.99
C CYS A 307 13.98 13.89 2.69
N THR A 308 14.79 12.81 2.70
CA THR A 308 16.20 12.88 2.32
C THR A 308 16.36 13.22 0.84
N VAL A 309 15.53 12.61 -0.03
CA VAL A 309 15.52 12.95 -1.45
C VAL A 309 15.13 14.42 -1.63
N GLY A 310 14.09 14.88 -0.93
CA GLY A 310 13.65 16.28 -0.99
C GLY A 310 14.71 17.27 -0.56
N GLU A 311 15.48 16.97 0.49
CA GLU A 311 16.53 17.85 1.00
C GLU A 311 17.79 17.83 0.13
N GLU A 312 18.31 16.62 -0.21
CA GLU A 312 19.60 16.49 -0.91
C GLU A 312 19.50 16.71 -2.42
N TRP A 313 18.41 16.27 -3.05
CA TRP A 313 18.21 16.32 -4.50
C TRP A 313 17.15 17.35 -4.94
N GLY A 314 16.47 17.98 -3.98
CA GLY A 314 15.49 19.03 -4.21
C GLY A 314 14.24 18.59 -4.97
N PHE A 315 13.55 19.58 -5.53
CA PHE A 315 12.33 19.34 -6.31
C PHE A 315 12.60 18.47 -7.55
N VAL A 316 13.70 18.72 -8.27
CA VAL A 316 14.03 17.98 -9.50
C VAL A 316 14.27 16.52 -9.21
N GLY A 317 15.09 16.19 -8.20
CA GLY A 317 15.33 14.78 -7.81
C GLY A 317 14.08 14.09 -7.31
N SER A 318 13.26 14.79 -6.51
CA SER A 318 11.95 14.29 -6.05
C SER A 318 10.99 14.02 -7.21
N ALA A 319 10.91 14.93 -8.18
CA ALA A 319 10.06 14.78 -9.35
C ALA A 319 10.51 13.60 -10.23
N ILE A 320 11.81 13.42 -10.43
CA ILE A 320 12.37 12.28 -11.17
C ILE A 320 12.01 10.97 -10.46
N LEU A 321 12.16 10.88 -9.13
CA LEU A 321 11.80 9.69 -8.37
C LEU A 321 10.31 9.36 -8.50
N VAL A 322 9.44 10.36 -8.32
CA VAL A 322 7.98 10.21 -8.49
C VAL A 322 7.66 9.73 -9.91
N LEU A 323 8.26 10.34 -10.93
CA LEU A 323 8.06 9.94 -12.33
C LEU A 323 8.52 8.50 -12.58
N CYS A 324 9.68 8.08 -12.04
CA CYS A 324 10.15 6.70 -12.14
C CYS A 324 9.14 5.70 -11.55
N TYR A 325 8.56 6.00 -10.38
CA TYR A 325 7.50 5.17 -9.81
C TYR A 325 6.24 5.15 -10.67
N MET A 326 5.77 6.30 -11.12
CA MET A 326 4.58 6.39 -11.98
C MET A 326 4.74 5.60 -13.27
N VAL A 327 5.91 5.72 -13.93
CA VAL A 327 6.22 4.96 -15.15
C VAL A 327 6.35 3.47 -14.84
N PHE A 328 6.98 3.08 -13.74
CA PHE A 328 7.13 1.67 -13.36
C PHE A 328 5.77 1.01 -13.04
N ILE A 329 4.96 1.63 -12.20
CA ILE A 329 3.62 1.15 -11.84
C ILE A 329 2.72 1.10 -13.09
N GLY A 330 2.72 2.18 -13.89
CA GLY A 330 1.97 2.25 -15.13
C GLY A 330 2.41 1.18 -16.14
N ARG A 331 3.72 0.87 -16.20
CA ARG A 331 4.24 -0.21 -17.03
C ARG A 331 3.73 -1.57 -16.60
N ILE A 332 3.66 -1.84 -15.29
CA ILE A 332 3.12 -3.10 -14.77
C ILE A 332 1.63 -3.23 -15.11
N TYR A 333 0.82 -2.19 -14.92
CA TYR A 333 -0.59 -2.19 -15.32
C TYR A 333 -0.76 -2.42 -16.83
N TYR A 334 0.03 -1.73 -17.65
CA TYR A 334 -0.01 -1.89 -19.10
C TYR A 334 0.31 -3.32 -19.53
N LEU A 335 1.34 -3.92 -18.96
CA LEU A 335 1.70 -5.31 -19.26
C LEU A 335 0.68 -6.29 -18.69
N ALA A 336 0.10 -6.02 -17.53
CA ALA A 336 -0.94 -6.85 -16.93
C ALA A 336 -2.21 -6.87 -17.80
N GLU A 337 -2.60 -5.74 -18.39
CA GLU A 337 -3.75 -5.67 -19.30
C GLU A 337 -3.55 -6.49 -20.58
N GLN A 338 -2.31 -6.62 -21.04
CA GLN A 338 -1.99 -7.39 -22.24
C GLN A 338 -1.93 -8.91 -22.02
N GLN A 339 -2.01 -9.39 -20.76
CA GLN A 339 -1.92 -10.81 -20.44
C GLN A 339 -3.14 -11.56 -20.96
N LYS A 340 -2.92 -12.69 -21.62
CA LYS A 340 -3.96 -13.61 -22.07
C LYS A 340 -4.50 -14.46 -20.95
N SER A 341 -3.62 -14.91 -20.06
CA SER A 341 -3.99 -15.65 -18.87
C SER A 341 -4.63 -14.73 -17.82
N SER A 342 -5.83 -15.08 -17.36
CA SER A 342 -6.50 -14.37 -16.26
C SER A 342 -5.66 -14.41 -14.98
N PHE A 343 -4.96 -15.52 -14.71
CA PHE A 343 -4.03 -15.63 -13.58
C PHE A 343 -2.94 -14.56 -13.63
N ASN A 344 -2.25 -14.43 -14.78
CA ASN A 344 -1.17 -13.47 -14.95
C ASN A 344 -1.70 -12.03 -14.84
N ARG A 345 -2.86 -11.74 -15.41
CA ARG A 345 -3.51 -10.43 -15.37
C ARG A 345 -3.86 -10.03 -13.95
N VAL A 346 -4.56 -10.89 -13.20
CA VAL A 346 -4.99 -10.60 -11.82
C VAL A 346 -3.79 -10.44 -10.89
N PHE A 347 -2.76 -11.29 -11.04
CA PHE A 347 -1.53 -11.13 -10.28
C PHE A 347 -0.84 -9.80 -10.60
N GLY A 348 -0.72 -9.43 -11.87
CA GLY A 348 -0.12 -8.17 -12.30
C GLY A 348 -0.88 -6.95 -11.78
N TYR A 349 -2.22 -6.95 -11.86
CA TYR A 349 -3.05 -5.89 -11.28
C TYR A 349 -2.91 -5.82 -9.76
N SER A 350 -2.90 -6.95 -9.06
CA SER A 350 -2.69 -6.98 -7.61
C SER A 350 -1.34 -6.40 -7.22
N PHE A 351 -0.28 -6.78 -7.92
CA PHE A 351 1.08 -6.28 -7.69
C PHE A 351 1.19 -4.77 -7.96
N ALA A 352 0.71 -4.29 -9.12
CA ALA A 352 0.71 -2.87 -9.45
C ALA A 352 -0.07 -2.04 -8.43
N SER A 353 -1.23 -2.56 -7.98
CA SER A 353 -2.08 -1.90 -6.99
C SER A 353 -1.43 -1.84 -5.61
N ILE A 354 -0.73 -2.90 -5.18
CA ILE A 354 0.06 -2.91 -3.94
C ILE A 354 1.14 -1.83 -4.01
N LEU A 355 1.90 -1.76 -5.11
CA LEU A 355 2.92 -0.73 -5.32
C LEU A 355 2.30 0.67 -5.28
N LEU A 356 1.16 0.88 -5.96
CA LEU A 356 0.46 2.16 -6.00
C LEU A 356 0.02 2.60 -4.60
N MET A 357 -0.53 1.68 -3.81
CA MET A 357 -0.97 2.00 -2.44
C MET A 357 0.20 2.34 -1.53
N HIS A 358 1.28 1.54 -1.55
CA HIS A 358 2.49 1.86 -0.79
C HIS A 358 3.06 3.22 -1.17
N PHE A 359 3.22 3.48 -2.47
CA PHE A 359 3.73 4.74 -3.00
C PHE A 359 2.86 5.93 -2.56
N SER A 360 1.54 5.83 -2.77
CA SER A 360 0.60 6.92 -2.46
C SER A 360 0.51 7.22 -0.97
N ILE A 361 0.47 6.18 -0.13
CA ILE A 361 0.37 6.35 1.32
C ILE A 361 1.69 6.88 1.89
N ASN A 362 2.84 6.36 1.44
CA ASN A 362 4.15 6.82 1.92
C ASN A 362 4.36 8.31 1.57
N LEU A 363 4.20 8.70 0.31
CA LEU A 363 4.33 10.10 -0.08
C LEU A 363 3.31 11.00 0.63
N GLY A 364 2.05 10.55 0.70
CA GLY A 364 1.00 11.29 1.39
C GLY A 364 1.30 11.49 2.88
N MET A 365 1.86 10.48 3.55
CA MET A 365 2.27 10.52 4.95
C MET A 365 3.41 11.54 5.17
N VAL A 366 4.44 11.46 4.34
CA VAL A 366 5.63 12.35 4.44
C VAL A 366 5.26 13.83 4.16
N MET A 367 4.25 14.07 3.32
CA MET A 367 3.73 15.41 3.02
C MET A 367 2.61 15.86 3.98
N GLY A 368 2.13 15.00 4.87
CA GLY A 368 1.04 15.33 5.80
C GLY A 368 -0.36 15.27 5.19
N LEU A 369 -0.55 14.55 4.09
CA LEU A 369 -1.86 14.28 3.48
C LEU A 369 -2.52 13.02 4.05
N PHE A 370 -1.72 12.11 4.62
CA PHE A 370 -2.14 10.90 5.31
C PHE A 370 -1.57 10.85 6.73
N PRO A 371 -2.25 10.16 7.66
CA PRO A 371 -1.69 9.95 8.99
C PRO A 371 -0.39 9.13 8.90
N THR A 372 0.49 9.33 9.86
CA THR A 372 1.75 8.57 9.98
C THR A 372 1.47 7.12 10.36
N VAL A 373 1.45 6.22 9.38
CA VAL A 373 1.09 4.81 9.58
C VAL A 373 2.27 3.83 9.44
N GLY A 374 3.47 4.33 9.11
CA GLY A 374 4.67 3.50 9.04
C GLY A 374 4.67 2.52 7.85
N ILE A 375 4.48 3.03 6.63
CA ILE A 375 4.53 2.23 5.40
C ILE A 375 5.80 2.57 4.62
N PRO A 376 6.67 1.57 4.33
CA PRO A 376 7.86 1.81 3.55
C PRO A 376 7.54 2.08 2.08
N LEU A 377 8.39 2.89 1.43
CA LEU A 377 8.37 3.10 -0.01
C LEU A 377 9.03 1.89 -0.69
N PRO A 378 8.30 1.10 -1.54
CA PRO A 378 8.82 -0.13 -2.13
C PRO A 378 10.14 0.08 -2.88
N TYR A 379 11.11 -0.81 -2.70
CA TYR A 379 12.49 -0.76 -3.24
C TYR A 379 13.35 0.37 -2.68
N PHE A 380 12.78 1.45 -2.18
CA PHE A 380 13.48 2.68 -1.85
C PHE A 380 13.79 2.81 -0.35
N SER A 381 12.85 2.45 0.51
CA SER A 381 13.06 2.43 1.96
C SER A 381 14.05 1.35 2.38
N TYR A 382 14.83 1.64 3.42
CA TYR A 382 15.67 0.65 4.06
C TYR A 382 14.83 -0.50 4.63
N GLY A 383 15.15 -1.74 4.27
CA GLY A 383 14.46 -2.90 4.80
C GLY A 383 14.66 -4.16 3.96
N GLY A 384 15.42 -5.13 4.49
CA GLY A 384 15.76 -6.35 3.76
C GLY A 384 14.56 -7.22 3.40
N SER A 385 13.60 -7.39 4.31
CA SER A 385 12.40 -8.21 4.06
C SER A 385 11.45 -7.56 3.07
N SER A 386 11.26 -6.23 3.16
CA SER A 386 10.43 -5.47 2.22
C SER A 386 11.02 -5.50 0.82
N LEU A 387 12.32 -5.18 0.69
CA LEU A 387 13.02 -5.24 -0.60
C LEU A 387 12.94 -6.64 -1.23
N LEU A 388 13.15 -7.70 -0.44
CA LEU A 388 13.06 -9.07 -0.91
C LEU A 388 11.65 -9.41 -1.39
N ALA A 389 10.61 -9.08 -0.62
CA ALA A 389 9.23 -9.40 -0.97
C ALA A 389 8.77 -8.67 -2.24
N PHE A 390 9.05 -7.37 -2.36
CA PHE A 390 8.72 -6.62 -3.58
C PHE A 390 9.54 -7.09 -4.79
N SER A 391 10.79 -7.46 -4.60
CA SER A 391 11.62 -8.05 -5.67
C SER A 391 11.05 -9.40 -6.12
N MET A 392 10.62 -10.25 -5.17
CA MET A 392 9.96 -11.52 -5.52
C MET A 392 8.70 -11.28 -6.36
N MET A 393 7.82 -10.33 -5.97
CA MET A 393 6.63 -9.97 -6.77
C MET A 393 7.01 -9.48 -8.17
N THR A 394 8.06 -8.65 -8.27
CA THR A 394 8.58 -8.15 -9.54
C THR A 394 9.03 -9.28 -10.46
N PHE A 395 9.84 -10.19 -9.95
CA PHE A 395 10.38 -11.28 -10.77
C PHE A 395 9.32 -12.35 -11.08
N ILE A 396 8.35 -12.61 -10.18
CA ILE A 396 7.19 -13.45 -10.48
C ILE A 396 6.40 -12.83 -11.65
N PHE A 397 6.09 -11.53 -11.58
CA PHE A 397 5.33 -10.85 -12.63
C PHE A 397 6.05 -10.88 -13.97
N PHE A 398 7.35 -10.54 -14.01
CA PHE A 398 8.11 -10.57 -15.26
C PHE A 398 8.30 -11.98 -15.79
N LYS A 399 8.39 -13.01 -14.93
CA LYS A 399 8.37 -14.41 -15.37
C LYS A 399 7.05 -14.80 -16.00
N LEU A 400 5.92 -14.43 -15.37
CA LEU A 400 4.58 -14.70 -15.91
C LEU A 400 4.38 -13.98 -17.25
N ASN A 401 4.80 -12.71 -17.36
CA ASN A 401 4.74 -11.94 -18.59
C ASN A 401 5.62 -12.55 -19.71
N TYR A 402 6.82 -13.00 -19.37
CA TYR A 402 7.70 -13.70 -20.31
C TYR A 402 7.08 -15.00 -20.83
N ALA A 403 6.48 -15.79 -19.93
CA ALA A 403 5.85 -17.06 -20.27
C ALA A 403 4.63 -16.85 -21.17
N ASP A 404 3.80 -15.84 -20.90
CA ASP A 404 2.59 -15.52 -21.69
C ASP A 404 2.96 -15.11 -23.13
N LYS A 405 4.00 -14.29 -23.31
CA LYS A 405 4.49 -13.89 -24.62
C LYS A 405 5.08 -15.05 -25.42
N ASN A 406 5.76 -15.99 -24.76
CA ASN A 406 6.42 -17.11 -25.42
C ASN A 406 5.50 -18.34 -25.59
N SER A 407 4.34 -18.38 -24.98
CA SER A 407 3.33 -19.43 -25.22
C SER A 407 2.67 -19.32 -26.61
N LEU A 408 3.07 -18.34 -27.41
CA LEU A 408 2.60 -18.05 -28.77
C LEU A 408 3.54 -18.54 -29.87
N VAL A 409 4.67 -19.09 -29.50
CA VAL A 409 5.65 -19.71 -30.38
C VAL A 409 5.75 -21.21 -30.07
#